data_33a96638fc040e1acdd1eb0113f0916c
#
_entry.id   33a96638fc040e1acdd1eb0113f0916c
#
_cell.length_a   1.000
_cell.length_b   1.000
_cell.length_c   1.000
_cell.angle_alpha   90.00
_cell.angle_beta   90.00
_cell.angle_gamma   90.00
#
_symmetry.space_group_name_H-M   'P 1'
#
loop_
_entity.id
_entity.type
_entity.pdbx_description
1 polymer ?
#
loop_
_entity_poly.entity_id
_entity_poly.type
_entity_poly.pdbx_seq_one_letter_code
_entity_poly.pdbx_strand_id
1 'polypeptide(L)'
;MAENLAFWADMVGANEAEIAAALTSAGLDGRLSSVRVSALSAGQRRRTALAVLLVRRAELWLLDEPHAGLDPSGRDELDDLIRLAVASDVTVILASHDLERSRALAGREIAVKGGTVSEAA
;
A
#
# COMPACT_ATOMS: atom_id res chain seq x y z
N MET A 1 -15.15 -5.16 -4.46
CA MET A 1 -14.04 -4.57 -3.67
C MET A 1 -14.48 -4.20 -2.25
N ALA A 2 -15.53 -3.43 -2.08
CA ALA A 2 -16.03 -3.07 -0.74
C ALA A 2 -16.33 -4.29 0.15
N GLU A 3 -16.90 -5.36 -0.41
CA GLU A 3 -17.12 -6.61 0.33
C GLU A 3 -15.82 -7.26 0.82
N ASN A 4 -14.75 -7.17 0.04
CA ASN A 4 -13.44 -7.68 0.45
C ASN A 4 -12.88 -6.88 1.63
N LEU A 5 -12.98 -5.56 1.59
CA LEU A 5 -12.58 -4.72 2.71
C LEU A 5 -13.49 -4.93 3.93
N ALA A 6 -14.80 -5.11 3.73
CA ALA A 6 -15.75 -5.39 4.81
C ALA A 6 -15.40 -6.68 5.56
N PHE A 7 -15.00 -7.72 4.84
CA PHE A 7 -14.53 -8.98 5.46
C PHE A 7 -13.35 -8.75 6.40
N TRP A 8 -12.34 -8.00 5.94
CA TRP A 8 -11.16 -7.69 6.77
C TRP A 8 -11.48 -6.72 7.91
N ALA A 9 -12.38 -5.76 7.67
CA ALA A 9 -12.84 -4.81 8.68
C ALA A 9 -13.55 -5.51 9.84
N ASP A 10 -14.40 -6.48 9.54
CA ASP A 10 -15.12 -7.26 10.53
C ASP A 10 -14.18 -8.00 11.49
N MET A 11 -13.07 -8.53 10.95
CA MET A 11 -12.04 -9.22 11.75
C MET A 11 -11.34 -8.32 12.78
N VAL A 12 -11.29 -7.02 12.55
CA VAL A 12 -10.59 -6.04 13.42
C VAL A 12 -11.53 -5.05 14.09
N GLY A 13 -12.84 -5.22 13.88
CA GLY A 13 -13.87 -4.33 14.43
C GLY A 13 -13.88 -2.94 13.80
N ALA A 14 -13.42 -2.80 12.56
CA ALA A 14 -13.49 -1.53 11.83
C ALA A 14 -14.92 -1.28 11.33
N ASN A 15 -15.34 -0.03 11.36
CA ASN A 15 -16.67 0.38 10.94
C ASN A 15 -16.74 0.83 9.47
N GLU A 16 -17.95 1.10 8.97
CA GLU A 16 -18.16 1.54 7.58
C GLU A 16 -17.44 2.85 7.24
N ALA A 17 -17.30 3.77 8.20
CA ALA A 17 -16.58 5.01 7.99
C ALA A 17 -15.08 4.77 7.80
N GLU A 18 -14.49 3.82 8.51
CA GLU A 18 -13.09 3.43 8.35
C GLU A 18 -12.84 2.72 7.02
N ILE A 19 -13.79 1.89 6.57
CA ILE A 19 -13.74 1.27 5.23
C ILE A 19 -13.80 2.35 4.14
N ALA A 20 -14.74 3.28 4.26
CA ALA A 20 -14.88 4.38 3.31
C ALA A 20 -13.63 5.26 3.26
N ALA A 21 -13.04 5.59 4.42
CA ALA A 21 -11.79 6.33 4.52
C ALA A 21 -10.62 5.60 3.85
N ALA A 22 -10.50 4.29 4.05
CA ALA A 22 -9.46 3.48 3.41
C ALA A 22 -9.62 3.43 1.89
N LEU A 23 -10.84 3.29 1.38
CA LEU A 23 -11.14 3.33 -0.05
C LEU A 23 -10.79 4.68 -0.66
N THR A 24 -11.18 5.77 -0.02
CA THR A 24 -10.86 7.13 -0.47
C THR A 24 -9.36 7.37 -0.47
N SER A 25 -8.65 6.99 0.59
CA SER A 25 -7.18 7.12 0.69
C SER A 25 -6.46 6.32 -0.40
N ALA A 26 -7.03 5.20 -0.82
CA ALA A 26 -6.48 4.37 -1.89
C ALA A 26 -6.95 4.80 -3.30
N GLY A 27 -7.76 5.86 -3.44
CA GLY A 27 -8.34 6.28 -4.71
C GLY A 27 -9.29 5.25 -5.34
N LEU A 28 -10.02 4.53 -4.51
CA LEU A 28 -10.88 3.40 -4.88
C LEU A 28 -12.37 3.63 -4.51
N ASP A 29 -12.72 4.85 -4.19
CA ASP A 29 -14.09 5.24 -3.87
C ASP A 29 -15.01 5.34 -5.10
N GLY A 30 -16.27 5.69 -4.89
CA GLY A 30 -17.27 5.85 -5.93
C GLY A 30 -17.54 4.53 -6.68
N ARG A 31 -17.49 4.57 -8.01
CA ARG A 31 -17.83 3.41 -8.87
C ARG A 31 -16.91 2.20 -8.62
N LEU A 32 -15.66 2.45 -8.26
CA LEU A 32 -14.68 1.37 -8.06
C LEU A 32 -14.99 0.54 -6.83
N SER A 33 -15.66 1.08 -5.83
CA SER A 33 -16.01 0.35 -4.60
C SER A 33 -16.89 -0.88 -4.86
N SER A 34 -17.73 -0.85 -5.89
CA SER A 34 -18.62 -1.95 -6.28
C SER A 34 -18.02 -2.93 -7.28
N VAL A 35 -16.85 -2.64 -7.85
CA VAL A 35 -16.20 -3.49 -8.85
C VAL A 35 -15.58 -4.72 -8.18
N ARG A 36 -15.67 -5.88 -8.84
CA ARG A 36 -14.99 -7.10 -8.39
C ARG A 36 -13.47 -6.93 -8.50
N VAL A 37 -12.74 -7.44 -7.53
CA VAL A 37 -11.26 -7.37 -7.51
C VAL A 37 -10.65 -7.96 -8.78
N SER A 38 -11.22 -9.02 -9.33
CA SER A 38 -10.77 -9.64 -10.59
C SER A 38 -10.89 -8.74 -11.81
N ALA A 39 -11.77 -7.74 -11.79
CA ALA A 39 -11.99 -6.79 -12.88
C ALA A 39 -11.15 -5.50 -12.75
N LEU A 40 -10.38 -5.37 -11.69
CA LEU A 40 -9.51 -4.21 -11.45
C LEU A 40 -8.23 -4.27 -12.29
N SER A 41 -7.68 -3.10 -12.62
CA SER A 41 -6.32 -2.99 -13.16
C SER A 41 -5.28 -3.47 -12.15
N ALA A 42 -4.05 -3.70 -12.59
CA ALA A 42 -2.95 -4.08 -11.70
C ALA A 42 -2.71 -3.05 -10.60
N GLY A 43 -2.74 -1.76 -10.94
CA GLY A 43 -2.60 -0.66 -9.98
C GLY A 43 -3.76 -0.61 -8.99
N GLN A 44 -4.99 -0.76 -9.46
CA GLN A 44 -6.17 -0.79 -8.61
C GLN A 44 -6.15 -1.99 -7.65
N ARG A 45 -5.72 -3.17 -8.11
CA ARG A 45 -5.55 -4.34 -7.23
C ARG A 45 -4.50 -4.09 -6.15
N ARG A 46 -3.36 -3.46 -6.49
CA ARG A 46 -2.34 -3.11 -5.50
C ARG A 46 -2.86 -2.14 -4.46
N ARG A 47 -3.52 -1.09 -4.89
CA ARG A 47 -4.14 -0.12 -3.97
C ARG A 47 -5.20 -0.76 -3.10
N THR A 48 -5.97 -1.72 -3.63
CA THR A 48 -6.92 -2.51 -2.83
C THR A 48 -6.21 -3.30 -1.73
N ALA A 49 -5.08 -3.94 -2.05
CA ALA A 49 -4.29 -4.66 -1.05
C ALA A 49 -3.79 -3.73 0.06
N LEU A 50 -3.33 -2.52 -0.29
CA LEU A 50 -2.90 -1.54 0.72
C LEU A 50 -4.08 -0.97 1.52
N ALA A 51 -5.25 -0.76 0.89
CA ALA A 51 -6.46 -0.38 1.61
C ALA A 51 -6.86 -1.43 2.65
N VAL A 52 -6.68 -2.72 2.35
CA VAL A 52 -6.86 -3.81 3.32
C VAL A 52 -5.91 -3.66 4.51
N LEU A 53 -4.65 -3.32 4.28
CA LEU A 53 -3.69 -3.09 5.36
C LEU A 53 -4.09 -1.90 6.24
N LEU A 54 -4.61 -0.83 5.65
CA LEU A 54 -5.14 0.32 6.39
C LEU A 54 -6.32 -0.10 7.28
N VAL A 55 -7.30 -0.80 6.70
CA VAL A 55 -8.48 -1.28 7.44
C VAL A 55 -8.09 -2.22 8.57
N ARG A 56 -7.12 -3.11 8.33
CA ARG A 56 -6.59 -4.02 9.34
C ARG A 56 -5.77 -3.32 10.43
N ARG A 57 -5.48 -2.04 10.28
CA ARG A 57 -4.60 -1.29 11.19
C ARG A 57 -3.24 -1.96 11.36
N ALA A 58 -2.70 -2.49 10.28
CA ALA A 58 -1.41 -3.16 10.28
C ALA A 58 -0.30 -2.15 10.62
N GLU A 59 0.46 -2.45 11.65
CA GLU A 59 1.56 -1.58 12.14
C GLU A 59 2.84 -1.73 11.31
N LEU A 60 2.97 -2.85 10.61
CA LEU A 60 4.12 -3.16 9.75
C LEU A 60 3.62 -3.57 8.35
N TRP A 61 4.12 -2.89 7.34
CA TRP A 61 3.91 -3.23 5.94
C TRP A 61 5.20 -3.76 5.33
N LEU A 62 5.11 -4.92 4.70
CA LEU A 62 6.20 -5.50 3.91
C LEU A 62 5.80 -5.46 2.44
N LEU A 63 6.48 -4.63 1.66
CA LEU A 63 6.17 -4.37 0.27
C LEU A 63 7.33 -4.84 -0.62
N ASP A 64 7.04 -5.81 -1.50
CA ASP A 64 8.01 -6.33 -2.46
C ASP A 64 7.65 -5.83 -3.87
N GLU A 65 8.56 -5.05 -4.48
CA GLU A 65 8.40 -4.44 -5.80
C GLU A 65 7.01 -3.80 -6.02
N PRO A 66 6.52 -2.94 -5.11
CA PRO A 66 5.14 -2.47 -5.16
C PRO A 66 4.84 -1.59 -6.39
N HIS A 67 5.84 -0.97 -7.00
CA HIS A 67 5.70 -0.12 -8.19
C HIS A 67 5.75 -0.89 -9.51
N ALA A 68 6.11 -2.18 -9.49
CA ALA A 68 6.26 -2.97 -10.70
C ALA A 68 4.95 -3.05 -11.50
N GLY A 69 5.03 -2.78 -12.81
CA GLY A 69 3.87 -2.85 -13.71
C GLY A 69 2.91 -1.68 -13.60
N LEU A 70 3.19 -0.66 -12.79
CA LEU A 70 2.39 0.55 -12.72
C LEU A 70 2.89 1.62 -13.70
N ASP A 71 1.95 2.39 -14.26
CA ASP A 71 2.24 3.61 -14.99
C ASP A 71 2.72 4.73 -14.03
N PRO A 72 3.26 5.86 -14.54
CA PRO A 72 3.75 6.93 -13.68
C PRO A 72 2.71 7.45 -12.70
N SER A 73 1.47 7.65 -13.12
CA SER A 73 0.39 8.10 -12.25
C SER A 73 0.10 7.10 -11.13
N GLY A 74 0.02 5.81 -11.47
CA GLY A 74 -0.21 4.74 -10.49
C GLY A 74 0.93 4.61 -9.47
N ARG A 75 2.17 4.89 -9.89
CA ARG A 75 3.33 4.93 -8.98
C ARG A 75 3.24 6.10 -8.00
N ASP A 76 2.86 7.28 -8.48
CA ASP A 76 2.71 8.47 -7.64
C ASP A 76 1.58 8.30 -6.62
N GLU A 77 0.45 7.75 -7.03
CA GLU A 77 -0.67 7.44 -6.14
C GLU A 77 -0.27 6.41 -5.06
N LEU A 78 0.55 5.43 -5.43
CA LEU A 78 1.08 4.45 -4.48
C LEU A 78 2.04 5.09 -3.48
N ASP A 79 2.91 5.99 -3.95
CA ASP A 79 3.83 6.72 -3.08
C ASP A 79 3.09 7.57 -2.05
N ASP A 80 2.02 8.24 -2.47
CA ASP A 80 1.19 9.05 -1.58
C ASP A 80 0.52 8.19 -0.51
N LEU A 81 0.07 7.00 -0.87
CA LEU A 81 -0.51 6.06 0.08
C LEU A 81 0.52 5.53 1.09
N ILE A 82 1.74 5.25 0.64
CA ILE A 82 2.84 4.86 1.52
C ILE A 82 3.21 6.01 2.47
N ARG A 83 3.29 7.23 1.97
CA ARG A 83 3.55 8.42 2.83
C ARG A 83 2.46 8.62 3.86
N LEU A 84 1.20 8.44 3.48
CA LEU A 84 0.07 8.50 4.42
C LEU A 84 0.20 7.45 5.53
N ALA A 85 0.55 6.22 5.19
CA ALA A 85 0.75 5.15 6.15
C ALA A 85 1.86 5.49 7.14
N VAL A 86 3.00 5.95 6.66
CA VAL A 86 4.14 6.38 7.50
C VAL A 86 3.75 7.55 8.40
N ALA A 87 3.01 8.54 7.89
CA ALA A 87 2.51 9.65 8.69
C ALA A 87 1.51 9.21 9.77
N SER A 88 0.92 8.03 9.63
CA SER A 88 0.02 7.39 10.60
C SER A 88 0.74 6.37 11.50
N ASP A 89 2.04 6.51 11.66
CA ASP A 89 2.91 5.65 12.51
C ASP A 89 3.04 4.19 12.03
N VAL A 90 2.73 3.90 10.77
CA VAL A 90 3.01 2.59 10.17
C VAL A 90 4.49 2.48 9.82
N THR A 91 5.11 1.37 10.18
CA THR A 91 6.45 1.02 9.70
C THR A 91 6.34 0.35 8.34
N VAL A 92 7.04 0.88 7.34
CA VAL A 92 7.05 0.32 5.99
C VAL A 92 8.46 -0.18 5.64
N ILE A 93 8.56 -1.44 5.27
CA ILE A 93 9.77 -2.02 4.68
C ILE A 93 9.47 -2.29 3.19
N LEU A 94 10.26 -1.67 2.34
CA LEU A 94 10.09 -1.67 0.90
C LEU A 94 11.31 -2.30 0.24
N ALA A 95 11.12 -3.37 -0.53
CA ALA A 95 12.13 -3.91 -1.43
C ALA A 95 11.84 -3.45 -2.87
N SER A 96 12.82 -2.86 -3.54
CA SER A 96 12.65 -2.36 -4.90
C SER A 96 13.97 -2.27 -5.65
N HIS A 97 13.90 -2.40 -6.98
CA HIS A 97 14.99 -2.08 -7.91
C HIS A 97 14.94 -0.63 -8.43
N ASP A 98 13.83 0.08 -8.22
CA ASP A 98 13.70 1.51 -8.49
C ASP A 98 14.31 2.31 -7.33
N LEU A 99 15.62 2.46 -7.38
CA LEU A 99 16.38 3.06 -6.27
C LEU A 99 16.09 4.55 -6.10
N GLU A 100 15.83 5.27 -7.18
CA GLU A 100 15.53 6.71 -7.11
C GLU A 100 14.23 6.94 -6.36
N ARG A 101 13.17 6.24 -6.74
CA ARG A 101 11.85 6.34 -6.10
C ARG A 101 11.87 5.84 -4.67
N SER A 102 12.53 4.72 -4.42
CA SER A 102 12.65 4.15 -3.07
C SER A 102 13.37 5.09 -2.11
N ARG A 103 14.44 5.73 -2.55
CA ARG A 103 15.18 6.72 -1.75
C ARG A 103 14.38 7.97 -1.47
N ALA A 104 13.49 8.37 -2.38
CA ALA A 104 12.59 9.50 -2.15
C ALA A 104 11.53 9.20 -1.09
N LEU A 105 11.19 7.94 -0.88
CA LEU A 105 10.21 7.48 0.13
C LEU A 105 10.85 7.13 1.46
N ALA A 106 12.05 6.54 1.43
CA ALA A 106 12.67 5.94 2.60
C ALA A 106 13.47 6.96 3.41
N GLY A 107 13.32 6.91 4.73
CA GLY A 107 14.21 7.61 5.65
C GLY A 107 15.52 6.85 5.92
N ARG A 108 15.59 5.58 5.53
CA ARG A 108 16.73 4.71 5.76
C ARG A 108 16.83 3.66 4.66
N GLU A 109 18.03 3.39 4.18
CA GLU A 109 18.31 2.38 3.16
C GLU A 109 19.17 1.25 3.73
N ILE A 110 18.79 0.02 3.44
CA ILE A 110 19.52 -1.17 3.83
C ILE A 110 19.89 -1.93 2.55
N ALA A 111 21.17 -2.25 2.40
CA ALA A 111 21.65 -3.09 1.31
C ALA A 111 21.74 -4.55 1.78
N VAL A 112 21.22 -5.47 0.96
CA VAL A 112 21.35 -6.92 1.14
C VAL A 112 22.18 -7.47 0.00
N LYS A 113 23.36 -8.01 0.28
CA LYS A 113 24.26 -8.55 -0.71
C LYS A 113 24.92 -9.84 -0.20
N GLY A 114 24.79 -10.92 -0.96
CA GLY A 114 25.40 -12.20 -0.61
C GLY A 114 25.02 -12.72 0.78
N GLY A 115 23.78 -12.51 1.21
CA GLY A 115 23.30 -12.90 2.54
C GLY A 115 23.74 -11.98 3.68
N THR A 116 24.44 -10.89 3.37
CA THR A 116 24.91 -9.91 4.37
C THR A 116 24.07 -8.63 4.27
N VAL A 117 23.71 -8.09 5.42
CA VAL A 117 22.96 -6.86 5.58
C VAL A 117 23.88 -5.74 6.01
N SER A 118 23.81 -4.60 5.35
CA SER A 118 24.54 -3.38 5.72
C SER A 118 23.66 -2.15 5.51
N GLU A 119 23.88 -1.13 6.33
CA GLU A 119 23.25 0.17 6.08
C GLU A 119 23.93 0.83 4.89
N ALA A 120 23.15 1.28 3.91
CA ALA A 120 23.69 1.99 2.77
C ALA A 120 24.12 3.39 3.21
N ALA A 121 25.30 3.76 2.77
CA ALA A 121 25.86 5.08 3.06
C ALA A 121 25.10 6.19 2.30
#